data_2d040ad539a9be89a72d3577aa4621ea
#
_entry.id   2d040ad539a9be89a72d3577aa4621ea
#
_cell.length_a   1.000
_cell.length_b   1.000
_cell.length_c   1.000
_cell.angle_alpha   90.00
_cell.angle_beta   90.00
_cell.angle_gamma   90.00
#
_symmetry.space_group_name_H-M   'P 1'
#
loop_
_entity.id
_entity.type
_entity.pdbx_description
1 polymer ?
#
loop_
_entity_poly.entity_id
_entity_poly.type
_entity_poly.pdbx_seq_one_letter_code
_entity_poly.pdbx_strand_id
1 'polypeptide(L)'
;YDNCGKMLVATSQLEMERMRALWERTAANGIEREWINAVELREREPNITGLGGIFVPSSGIVSYREVTAAMAKIFQARGGEIIYNAEVSALSAHKHGVVIRTRQGGEYEASTLISCSGVVAGRLVRVLGLEPGFIMCPFRGEYFRLAPEQN
;
A
#
# COMPACT_ATOMS: atom_id res chain seq x y z
N TYR A 1 1.83 -7.57 14.65
CA TYR A 1 1.91 -8.39 13.43
C TYR A 1 1.37 -9.77 13.72
N ASP A 2 0.41 -10.20 12.92
CA ASP A 2 -0.18 -11.53 12.99
C ASP A 2 0.02 -12.23 11.64
N ASN A 3 0.71 -13.39 11.64
CA ASN A 3 0.97 -14.18 10.44
C ASN A 3 -0.14 -15.22 10.24
N CYS A 4 -1.35 -14.75 9.96
CA CYS A 4 -2.53 -15.60 9.80
C CYS A 4 -2.68 -16.22 8.40
N GLY A 5 -1.79 -15.91 7.47
CA GLY A 5 -1.95 -16.27 6.06
C GLY A 5 -2.97 -15.38 5.33
N LYS A 6 -3.16 -15.66 4.05
CA LYS A 6 -4.15 -14.99 3.19
C LYS A 6 -4.77 -15.98 2.22
N MET A 7 -6.09 -16.05 2.21
CA MET A 7 -6.86 -16.79 1.22
C MET A 7 -7.36 -15.85 0.13
N LEU A 8 -6.99 -16.11 -1.11
CA LEU A 8 -7.55 -15.48 -2.30
C LEU A 8 -8.59 -16.44 -2.87
N VAL A 9 -9.81 -15.99 -3.04
CA VAL A 9 -10.94 -16.83 -3.47
C VAL A 9 -11.45 -16.39 -4.83
N ALA A 10 -11.71 -17.35 -5.72
CA ALA A 10 -12.39 -17.13 -6.99
C ALA A 10 -13.83 -17.59 -6.89
N THR A 11 -14.77 -16.72 -7.24
CA THR A 11 -16.21 -16.97 -7.20
C THR A 11 -16.82 -17.18 -8.59
N SER A 12 -16.07 -16.91 -9.66
CA SER A 12 -16.48 -17.04 -11.04
C SER A 12 -15.41 -17.71 -11.91
N GLN A 13 -15.78 -18.22 -13.08
CA GLN A 13 -14.82 -18.81 -14.03
C GLN A 13 -13.77 -17.79 -14.50
N LEU A 14 -14.18 -16.56 -14.74
CA LEU A 14 -13.24 -15.50 -15.11
C LEU A 14 -12.20 -15.25 -14.00
N GLU A 15 -12.61 -15.29 -12.73
CA GLU A 15 -11.70 -15.16 -11.62
C GLU A 15 -10.77 -16.36 -11.49
N MET A 16 -11.27 -17.59 -11.78
CA MET A 16 -10.42 -18.79 -11.85
C MET A 16 -9.35 -18.69 -12.95
N GLU A 17 -9.67 -18.15 -14.11
CA GLU A 17 -8.69 -17.90 -15.18
C GLU A 17 -7.62 -16.89 -14.74
N ARG A 18 -8.04 -15.77 -14.15
CA ARG A 18 -7.13 -14.75 -13.60
C ARG A 18 -6.28 -15.31 -12.46
N MET A 19 -6.83 -16.20 -11.65
CA MET A 19 -6.14 -16.86 -10.54
C MET A 19 -5.05 -17.82 -11.05
N ARG A 20 -5.28 -18.55 -12.16
CA ARG A 20 -4.23 -19.36 -12.80
C ARG A 20 -3.06 -18.49 -13.28
N ALA A 21 -3.34 -17.36 -13.92
CA ALA A 21 -2.30 -16.41 -14.32
C ALA A 21 -1.55 -15.81 -13.12
N LEU A 22 -2.24 -15.58 -11.99
CA LEU A 22 -1.64 -15.13 -10.75
C LEU A 22 -0.75 -16.22 -10.14
N TRP A 23 -1.18 -17.48 -10.19
CA TRP A 23 -0.41 -18.64 -9.73
C TRP A 23 0.97 -18.73 -10.40
N GLU A 24 1.02 -18.56 -11.72
CA GLU A 24 2.30 -18.55 -12.46
C GLU A 24 3.19 -17.37 -12.05
N ARG A 25 2.61 -16.18 -11.95
CA ARG A 25 3.37 -14.99 -11.54
C ARG A 25 3.93 -15.10 -10.11
N THR A 26 3.18 -15.67 -9.19
CA THR A 26 3.63 -15.85 -7.80
C THR A 26 4.75 -16.88 -7.70
N ALA A 27 4.79 -17.88 -8.61
CA ALA A 27 5.92 -18.82 -8.75
C ALA A 27 7.20 -18.08 -9.10
N ALA A 28 7.14 -17.23 -10.13
CA ALA A 28 8.29 -16.46 -10.60
C ALA A 28 8.86 -15.52 -9.52
N ASN A 29 8.00 -15.07 -8.58
CA ASN A 29 8.38 -14.23 -7.45
C ASN A 29 8.83 -15.03 -6.20
N GLY A 30 8.91 -16.36 -6.27
CA GLY A 30 9.32 -17.22 -5.14
C GLY A 30 8.35 -17.19 -3.96
N ILE A 31 7.07 -16.87 -4.17
CA ILE A 31 6.06 -16.84 -3.11
C ILE A 31 5.58 -18.26 -2.82
N GLU A 32 5.72 -18.69 -1.56
CA GLU A 32 5.11 -19.93 -1.07
C GLU A 32 3.58 -19.81 -1.11
N ARG A 33 2.93 -20.80 -1.70
CA ARG A 33 1.49 -20.79 -1.89
C ARG A 33 0.92 -22.18 -2.08
N GLU A 34 -0.35 -22.36 -1.75
CA GLU A 34 -1.11 -23.59 -1.93
C GLU A 34 -2.30 -23.32 -2.85
N TRP A 35 -2.54 -24.23 -3.79
CA TRP A 35 -3.77 -24.22 -4.58
C TRP A 35 -4.86 -24.93 -3.81
N ILE A 36 -5.99 -24.26 -3.62
CA ILE A 36 -7.12 -24.74 -2.82
C ILE A 36 -8.29 -24.98 -3.76
N ASN A 37 -8.82 -26.20 -3.78
CA ASN A 37 -10.05 -26.52 -4.52
C ASN A 37 -11.30 -26.11 -3.73
N ALA A 38 -12.49 -26.24 -4.34
CA ALA A 38 -13.74 -25.80 -3.72
C ALA A 38 -14.11 -26.58 -2.44
N VAL A 39 -13.70 -27.85 -2.32
CA VAL A 39 -13.95 -28.68 -1.14
C VAL A 39 -13.05 -28.22 0.00
N GLU A 40 -11.75 -28.15 -0.26
CA GLU A 40 -10.75 -27.66 0.71
C GLU A 40 -11.03 -26.23 1.17
N LEU A 41 -11.52 -25.36 0.25
CA LEU A 41 -11.94 -23.99 0.59
C LEU A 41 -13.05 -24.02 1.65
N ARG A 42 -14.05 -24.84 1.45
CA ARG A 42 -15.19 -24.95 2.38
C ARG A 42 -14.77 -25.56 3.72
N GLU A 43 -13.83 -26.50 3.73
CA GLU A 43 -13.30 -27.08 4.95
C GLU A 43 -12.50 -26.08 5.79
N ARG A 44 -11.68 -25.24 5.13
CA ARG A 44 -10.88 -24.20 5.81
C ARG A 44 -11.69 -22.97 6.21
N GLU A 45 -12.63 -22.57 5.36
CA GLU A 45 -13.44 -21.37 5.49
C GLU A 45 -14.93 -21.67 5.25
N PRO A 46 -15.64 -22.25 6.23
CA PRO A 46 -17.02 -22.71 6.06
C PRO A 46 -18.02 -21.63 5.65
N ASN A 47 -17.73 -20.37 5.99
CA ASN A 47 -18.56 -19.20 5.69
C ASN A 47 -18.29 -18.60 4.30
N ILE A 48 -17.35 -19.16 3.53
CA ILE A 48 -16.94 -18.66 2.22
C ILE A 48 -17.41 -19.62 1.13
N THR A 49 -18.00 -19.09 0.06
CA THR A 49 -18.37 -19.85 -1.12
C THR A 49 -17.49 -19.41 -2.29
N GLY A 50 -16.88 -20.38 -2.98
CA GLY A 50 -16.03 -20.13 -4.14
C GLY A 50 -15.77 -21.39 -4.95
N LEU A 51 -15.19 -21.21 -6.13
CA LEU A 51 -14.80 -22.29 -7.04
C LEU A 51 -13.40 -22.86 -6.70
N GLY A 52 -12.63 -22.12 -5.90
CA GLY A 52 -11.30 -22.45 -5.45
C GLY A 52 -10.54 -21.22 -4.96
N GLY A 53 -9.29 -21.41 -4.58
CA GLY A 53 -8.49 -20.33 -4.01
C GLY A 53 -6.99 -20.57 -4.12
N ILE A 54 -6.24 -19.56 -3.70
CA ILE A 54 -4.80 -19.62 -3.42
C ILE A 54 -4.61 -19.21 -1.97
N PHE A 55 -4.00 -20.07 -1.17
CA PHE A 55 -3.57 -19.74 0.18
C PHE A 55 -2.11 -19.33 0.17
N VAL A 56 -1.78 -18.23 0.83
CA VAL A 56 -0.41 -17.70 0.98
C VAL A 56 -0.06 -17.65 2.47
N PRO A 57 0.67 -18.65 2.99
CA PRO A 57 0.93 -18.78 4.43
C PRO A 57 1.81 -17.65 4.98
N SER A 58 2.69 -17.07 4.17
CA SER A 58 3.60 -16.01 4.58
C SER A 58 2.94 -14.61 4.69
N SER A 59 1.68 -14.47 4.31
CA SER A 59 0.93 -13.21 4.47
C SER A 59 0.46 -13.03 5.91
N GLY A 60 0.32 -11.78 6.33
CA GLY A 60 -0.17 -11.49 7.68
C GLY A 60 -0.83 -10.12 7.77
N ILE A 61 -1.36 -9.83 8.94
CA ILE A 61 -2.00 -8.57 9.26
C ILE A 61 -1.05 -7.69 10.06
N VAL A 62 -0.96 -6.42 9.68
CA VAL A 62 -0.14 -5.41 10.37
C VAL A 62 -0.88 -4.09 10.44
N SER A 63 -0.74 -3.40 11.56
CA SER A 63 -1.21 -2.02 11.69
C SER A 63 -0.22 -1.07 11.04
N TYR A 64 -0.49 -0.60 9.82
CA TYR A 64 0.36 0.39 9.16
C TYR A 64 0.47 1.70 9.93
N ARG A 65 -0.52 2.04 10.74
CA ARG A 65 -0.45 3.17 11.67
C ARG A 65 0.67 3.00 12.70
N GLU A 66 0.77 1.81 13.29
CA GLU A 66 1.84 1.51 14.27
C GLU A 66 3.21 1.42 13.61
N VAL A 67 3.29 0.81 12.43
CA VAL A 67 4.52 0.77 11.63
C VAL A 67 5.01 2.19 11.33
N THR A 68 4.13 3.06 10.83
CA THR A 68 4.48 4.44 10.51
C THR A 68 4.90 5.23 11.76
N ALA A 69 4.20 5.03 12.88
CA ALA A 69 4.58 5.66 14.15
C ALA A 69 5.95 5.19 14.66
N ALA A 70 6.26 3.90 14.52
CA ALA A 70 7.58 3.35 14.87
C ALA A 70 8.68 3.91 13.97
N MET A 71 8.43 3.99 12.66
CA MET A 71 9.37 4.59 11.70
C MET A 71 9.64 6.07 12.02
N ALA A 72 8.60 6.83 12.34
CA ALA A 72 8.73 8.23 12.74
C ALA A 72 9.60 8.40 14.00
N LYS A 73 9.41 7.56 15.01
CA LYS A 73 10.25 7.55 16.23
C LYS A 73 11.72 7.27 15.92
N ILE A 74 11.99 6.26 15.08
CA ILE A 74 13.37 5.90 14.69
C ILE A 74 14.01 7.03 13.90
N PHE A 75 13.26 7.65 12.98
CA PHE A 75 13.74 8.78 12.18
C PHE A 75 14.15 9.96 13.08
N GLN A 76 13.29 10.34 14.02
CA GLN A 76 13.57 11.42 14.98
C GLN A 76 14.75 11.07 15.90
N ALA A 77 14.85 9.82 16.37
CA ALA A 77 15.97 9.36 17.20
C ALA A 77 17.32 9.42 16.45
N ARG A 78 17.31 9.40 15.11
CA ARG A 78 18.48 9.57 14.26
C ARG A 78 18.75 11.01 13.86
N GLY A 79 18.07 11.98 14.47
CA GLY A 79 18.24 13.42 14.20
C GLY A 79 17.38 13.96 13.07
N GLY A 80 16.43 13.17 12.55
CA GLY A 80 15.48 13.64 11.56
C GLY A 80 14.40 14.53 12.18
N GLU A 81 13.94 15.53 11.45
CA GLU A 81 12.88 16.44 11.85
C GLU A 81 11.59 16.12 11.09
N ILE A 82 10.45 16.04 11.79
CA ILE A 82 9.12 15.86 11.19
C ILE A 82 8.30 17.11 11.48
N ILE A 83 7.87 17.77 10.43
CA ILE A 83 7.06 18.99 10.53
C ILE A 83 5.62 18.64 10.10
N TYR A 84 4.70 18.73 11.02
CA TYR A 84 3.28 18.50 10.80
C TYR A 84 2.57 19.80 10.42
N ASN A 85 1.36 19.67 9.83
CA ASN A 85 0.54 20.79 9.39
C ASN A 85 1.26 21.74 8.42
N ALA A 86 2.20 21.20 7.64
CA ALA A 86 3.02 21.91 6.68
C ALA A 86 2.59 21.55 5.24
N GLU A 87 1.41 22.02 4.81
CA GLU A 87 0.93 21.77 3.44
C GLU A 87 1.80 22.51 2.42
N VAL A 88 2.51 21.74 1.58
CA VAL A 88 3.34 22.30 0.52
C VAL A 88 2.48 23.05 -0.49
N SER A 89 2.75 24.33 -0.65
CA SER A 89 2.03 25.25 -1.56
C SER A 89 2.85 25.66 -2.77
N ALA A 90 4.18 25.73 -2.63
CA ALA A 90 5.08 26.06 -3.74
C ALA A 90 6.41 25.30 -3.61
N LEU A 91 6.99 24.98 -4.75
CA LEU A 91 8.31 24.39 -4.89
C LEU A 91 9.09 25.19 -5.94
N SER A 92 10.33 25.52 -5.64
CA SER A 92 11.22 26.25 -6.56
C SER A 92 12.57 25.56 -6.61
N ALA A 93 12.88 24.91 -7.73
CA ALA A 93 14.18 24.29 -7.94
C ALA A 93 15.21 25.31 -8.42
N HIS A 94 16.43 25.19 -7.93
CA HIS A 94 17.57 26.00 -8.34
C HIS A 94 18.85 25.15 -8.44
N LYS A 95 19.94 25.74 -8.89
CA LYS A 95 21.21 25.02 -9.15
C LYS A 95 21.72 24.18 -7.97
N HIS A 96 21.44 24.58 -6.75
CA HIS A 96 22.02 23.96 -5.53
C HIS A 96 20.98 23.22 -4.68
N GLY A 97 19.71 23.17 -5.08
CA GLY A 97 18.67 22.51 -4.30
C GLY A 97 17.25 22.94 -4.67
N VAL A 98 16.39 22.88 -3.68
CA VAL A 98 14.98 23.20 -3.79
C VAL A 98 14.51 23.99 -2.58
N VAL A 99 13.74 25.05 -2.83
CA VAL A 99 13.01 25.79 -1.79
C VAL A 99 11.58 25.27 -1.73
N ILE A 100 11.12 24.94 -0.55
CA ILE A 100 9.79 24.41 -0.26
C ILE A 100 9.04 25.43 0.57
N ARG A 101 7.88 25.91 0.07
CA ARG A 101 7.02 26.81 0.82
C ARG A 101 5.73 26.11 1.22
N THR A 102 5.27 26.42 2.42
CA THR A 102 4.03 25.88 2.95
C THR A 102 2.94 26.95 2.98
N ARG A 103 1.68 26.49 2.97
CA ARG A 103 0.51 27.37 3.06
C ARG A 103 0.48 28.17 4.37
N GLN A 104 1.10 27.64 5.42
CA GLN A 104 1.22 28.25 6.74
C GLN A 104 2.36 29.27 6.84
N GLY A 105 3.06 29.56 5.74
CA GLY A 105 4.14 30.56 5.67
C GLY A 105 5.53 30.03 6.01
N GLY A 106 5.69 28.71 6.24
CA GLY A 106 7.01 28.11 6.43
C GLY A 106 7.79 28.05 5.12
N GLU A 107 9.11 28.27 5.20
CA GLU A 107 10.04 28.11 4.09
C GLU A 107 11.19 27.20 4.52
N TYR A 108 11.49 26.22 3.67
CA TYR A 108 12.55 25.23 3.91
C TYR A 108 13.40 25.09 2.67
N GLU A 109 14.69 24.90 2.84
CA GLU A 109 15.64 24.67 1.77
C GLU A 109 16.36 23.33 1.96
N ALA A 110 16.51 22.58 0.87
CA ALA A 110 17.20 21.30 0.86
C ALA A 110 17.95 21.09 -0.46
N SER A 111 19.06 20.37 -0.41
CA SER A 111 19.81 19.99 -1.60
C SER A 111 19.04 18.98 -2.47
N THR A 112 18.18 18.17 -1.87
CA THR A 112 17.41 17.12 -2.54
C THR A 112 16.02 17.04 -1.97
N LEU A 113 15.01 16.91 -2.84
CA LEU A 113 13.61 16.66 -2.47
C LEU A 113 13.19 15.28 -2.97
N ILE A 114 12.64 14.48 -2.05
CA ILE A 114 12.00 13.20 -2.39
C ILE A 114 10.50 13.34 -2.08
N SER A 115 9.68 13.24 -3.13
CA SER A 115 8.22 13.29 -2.99
C SER A 115 7.64 11.91 -2.76
N CYS A 116 7.08 11.68 -1.55
CA CYS A 116 6.35 10.47 -1.19
C CYS A 116 4.87 10.79 -0.90
N SER A 117 4.27 11.66 -1.69
CA SER A 117 2.95 12.27 -1.46
C SER A 117 1.75 11.40 -1.88
N GLY A 118 1.98 10.13 -2.22
CA GLY A 118 0.90 9.18 -2.54
C GLY A 118 -0.01 9.67 -3.66
N VAL A 119 -1.32 9.66 -3.45
CA VAL A 119 -2.32 10.02 -4.46
C VAL A 119 -2.23 11.47 -4.98
N VAL A 120 -1.57 12.36 -4.24
CA VAL A 120 -1.36 13.76 -4.66
C VAL A 120 -0.02 13.99 -5.37
N ALA A 121 0.73 12.93 -5.70
CA ALA A 121 2.03 13.04 -6.37
C ALA A 121 1.98 13.89 -7.64
N GLY A 122 0.99 13.69 -8.50
CA GLY A 122 0.81 14.50 -9.72
C GLY A 122 0.59 15.99 -9.44
N ARG A 123 -0.03 16.34 -8.32
CA ARG A 123 -0.18 17.74 -7.90
C ARG A 123 1.17 18.37 -7.57
N LEU A 124 2.03 17.69 -6.84
CA LEU A 124 3.36 18.23 -6.50
C LEU A 124 4.27 18.38 -7.72
N VAL A 125 4.17 17.48 -8.71
CA VAL A 125 4.86 17.63 -10.00
C VAL A 125 4.45 18.93 -10.69
N ARG A 126 3.14 19.24 -10.73
CA ARG A 126 2.65 20.51 -11.32
C ARG A 126 3.08 21.74 -10.52
N VAL A 127 3.18 21.64 -9.20
CA VAL A 127 3.71 22.72 -8.35
C VAL A 127 5.15 23.06 -8.69
N LEU A 128 5.95 22.10 -9.19
CA LEU A 128 7.29 22.33 -9.76
C LEU A 128 7.26 22.93 -11.17
N GLY A 129 6.10 23.18 -11.76
CA GLY A 129 5.98 23.63 -13.15
C GLY A 129 6.20 22.55 -14.19
N LEU A 130 6.15 21.28 -13.79
CA LEU A 130 6.34 20.13 -14.67
C LEU A 130 5.00 19.45 -14.98
N GLU A 131 4.90 18.85 -16.16
CA GLU A 131 3.75 18.02 -16.51
C GLU A 131 4.02 16.58 -16.06
N PRO A 132 3.10 15.99 -15.24
CA PRO A 132 3.24 14.60 -14.83
C PRO A 132 2.98 13.69 -16.04
N GLY A 133 3.94 12.83 -16.38
CA GLY A 133 3.79 11.81 -17.42
C GLY A 133 2.96 10.58 -16.97
N PHE A 134 2.11 10.74 -15.94
CA PHE A 134 1.32 9.66 -15.35
C PHE A 134 -0.02 10.17 -14.81
N ILE A 135 -0.96 9.25 -14.63
CA ILE A 135 -2.25 9.49 -13.98
C ILE A 135 -2.29 8.67 -12.68
N MET A 136 -2.66 9.32 -11.57
CA MET A 136 -2.94 8.64 -10.32
C MET A 136 -4.38 8.15 -10.32
N CYS A 137 -4.56 6.83 -10.29
CA CYS A 137 -5.87 6.19 -10.19
C CYS A 137 -6.06 5.64 -8.76
N PRO A 138 -6.77 6.35 -7.89
CA PRO A 138 -7.02 5.86 -6.53
C PRO A 138 -8.05 4.72 -6.56
N PHE A 139 -7.75 3.63 -5.85
CA PHE A 139 -8.67 2.54 -5.60
C PHE A 139 -8.99 2.50 -4.11
N ARG A 140 -10.26 2.38 -3.77
CA ARG A 140 -10.71 2.16 -2.41
C ARG A 140 -10.79 0.66 -2.14
N GLY A 141 -10.06 0.16 -1.15
CA GLY A 141 -10.27 -1.17 -0.57
C GLY A 141 -11.45 -1.15 0.39
N GLU A 142 -12.31 -2.14 0.30
CA GLU A 142 -13.37 -2.36 1.27
C GLU A 142 -13.01 -3.57 2.13
N TYR A 143 -13.19 -3.42 3.44
CA TYR A 143 -12.87 -4.45 4.42
C TYR A 143 -14.10 -4.77 5.24
N PHE A 144 -14.34 -6.05 5.42
CA PHE A 144 -15.35 -6.58 6.32
C PHE A 144 -14.67 -7.29 7.46
N ARG A 145 -15.22 -7.17 8.65
CA ARG A 145 -14.79 -7.93 9.81
C ARG A 145 -15.93 -8.85 10.20
N LEU A 146 -15.62 -10.11 10.39
CA LEU A 146 -16.58 -11.06 10.93
C LEU A 146 -16.98 -10.65 12.35
N ALA A 147 -18.21 -10.98 12.72
CA ALA A 147 -18.66 -10.87 14.10
C ALA A 147 -17.85 -11.84 14.99
N PRO A 148 -17.59 -11.50 16.25
CA PRO A 148 -16.72 -12.31 17.11
C PRO A 148 -17.14 -13.79 17.21
N GLU A 149 -18.42 -14.06 17.12
CA GLU A 149 -19.02 -15.40 17.15
C GLU A 149 -18.82 -16.20 15.84
N GLN A 150 -18.31 -15.57 14.79
CA GLN A 150 -18.06 -16.14 13.48
C GLN A 150 -16.57 -16.19 13.12
N ASN A 151 -15.71 -15.81 14.07
CA ASN A 151 -14.28 -15.70 13.86
C ASN A 151 -13.52 -16.90 14.47
#